data_b423afedb54032d6b12a6f9857f8ec9c
#
_entry.id   b423afedb54032d6b12a6f9857f8ec9c
#
_cell.length_a   1.000
_cell.length_b   1.000
_cell.length_c   1.000
_cell.angle_alpha   90.00
_cell.angle_beta   90.00
_cell.angle_gamma   90.00
#
_symmetry.space_group_name_H-M   'P 1'
#
loop_
_entity.id
_entity.type
_entity.pdbx_description
1 polymer ?
#
loop_
_entity_poly.entity_id
_entity_poly.type
_entity_poly.pdbx_seq_one_letter_code
_entity_poly.pdbx_strand_id
1 'polypeptide(L)'
;MVGAKQLSREDLREVAQVADVGTLETLMQILAERSAQQLIYSNLACEIQVSVDTVKRWVDLRVRLRYGFTVRPWVTNIAKAPRKEPNWLLRVWSGLADGRARAETLVACHLLKAVDGWNDLGFGEFELRYVRDKQKREEDFLLVKNHKPWFLVEVKMSDTSLSPTLAHFQAQTQAAHAFQLMVSLASQPADCFRVHRPVVVPARTFLSQLLRACEQQR
;
A
#
# COMPACT_ATOMS: atom_id res chain seq x y z
N MET A 1 3.63 -13.95 -18.53
CA MET A 1 4.07 -12.55 -18.74
C MET A 1 3.21 -11.81 -19.77
N VAL A 2 1.87 -11.88 -19.70
CA VAL A 2 0.97 -11.38 -20.75
C VAL A 2 0.03 -10.25 -20.28
N GLY A 3 -0.13 -10.01 -18.98
CA GLY A 3 -1.15 -9.09 -18.48
C GLY A 3 -0.78 -7.60 -18.37
N ALA A 4 0.48 -7.22 -18.36
CA ALA A 4 0.89 -5.83 -18.11
C ALA A 4 1.25 -5.03 -19.38
N LYS A 5 1.39 -5.69 -20.54
CA LYS A 5 1.76 -5.06 -21.82
C LYS A 5 0.58 -4.74 -22.75
N GLN A 6 -0.64 -5.08 -22.36
CA GLN A 6 -1.77 -5.13 -23.32
C GLN A 6 -2.85 -4.03 -23.12
N LEU A 7 -2.51 -2.93 -22.48
CA LEU A 7 -3.18 -1.68 -22.81
C LEU A 7 -2.48 -1.15 -24.07
N SER A 8 -3.13 -1.28 -25.22
CA SER A 8 -2.56 -0.85 -26.49
C SER A 8 -2.26 0.66 -26.44
N ARG A 9 -1.28 1.11 -27.24
CA ARG A 9 -1.02 2.55 -27.42
C ARG A 9 -2.26 3.32 -27.83
N GLU A 10 -3.19 2.65 -28.50
CA GLU A 10 -4.47 3.21 -28.96
C GLU A 10 -5.44 3.40 -27.82
N ASP A 11 -5.61 2.43 -26.90
CA ASP A 11 -6.46 2.57 -25.72
C ASP A 11 -6.02 3.74 -24.82
N LEU A 12 -4.71 3.97 -24.73
CA LEU A 12 -4.14 5.07 -23.96
C LEU A 12 -4.38 6.44 -24.62
N ARG A 13 -4.34 6.52 -25.94
CA ARG A 13 -4.62 7.75 -26.68
C ARG A 13 -6.09 8.15 -26.60
N GLU A 14 -7.00 7.20 -26.75
CA GLU A 14 -8.44 7.46 -26.70
C GLU A 14 -8.90 7.90 -25.30
N VAL A 15 -8.41 7.23 -24.24
CA VAL A 15 -8.85 7.51 -22.85
C VAL A 15 -8.19 8.76 -22.27
N ALA A 16 -7.00 9.14 -22.72
CA ALA A 16 -6.20 10.16 -22.03
C ALA A 16 -6.03 11.48 -22.81
N GLN A 17 -6.39 11.55 -24.09
CA GLN A 17 -6.00 12.67 -24.96
C GLN A 17 -4.50 13.03 -24.81
N VAL A 18 -3.65 12.01 -24.69
CA VAL A 18 -2.21 12.19 -24.41
C VAL A 18 -1.53 12.56 -25.71
N ALA A 19 -1.06 13.80 -25.78
CA ALA A 19 -0.30 14.31 -26.93
C ALA A 19 1.07 13.63 -27.06
N ASP A 20 1.64 13.17 -25.93
CA ASP A 20 2.96 12.53 -25.86
C ASP A 20 2.90 11.17 -25.15
N VAL A 21 2.75 10.14 -25.98
CA VAL A 21 2.75 8.72 -25.53
C VAL A 21 4.10 8.28 -25.01
N GLY A 22 5.20 8.81 -25.57
CA GLY A 22 6.56 8.46 -25.15
C GLY A 22 6.84 8.89 -23.72
N THR A 23 6.49 10.13 -23.37
CA THR A 23 6.63 10.65 -21.99
C THR A 23 5.75 9.87 -21.01
N LEU A 24 4.55 9.45 -21.41
CA LEU A 24 3.70 8.60 -20.59
C LEU A 24 4.30 7.20 -20.37
N GLU A 25 4.90 6.59 -21.41
CA GLU A 25 5.64 5.32 -21.28
C GLU A 25 6.82 5.46 -20.29
N THR A 26 7.56 6.55 -20.36
CA THR A 26 8.64 6.87 -19.41
C THR A 26 8.11 6.97 -17.97
N LEU A 27 7.01 7.68 -17.75
CA LEU A 27 6.37 7.74 -16.44
C LEU A 27 5.98 6.33 -15.94
N MET A 28 5.47 5.48 -16.82
CA MET A 28 5.10 4.11 -16.47
C MET A 28 6.28 3.29 -15.99
N GLN A 29 7.42 3.41 -16.66
CA GLN A 29 8.65 2.73 -16.27
C GLN A 29 9.12 3.22 -14.90
N ILE A 30 9.16 4.54 -14.68
CA ILE A 30 9.53 5.13 -13.39
C ILE A 30 8.59 4.65 -12.27
N LEU A 31 7.29 4.63 -12.52
CA LEU A 31 6.30 4.16 -11.54
C LEU A 31 6.46 2.64 -11.25
N ALA A 32 6.87 1.85 -12.24
CA ALA A 32 7.17 0.44 -12.02
C ALA A 32 8.37 0.24 -11.10
N GLU A 33 9.44 1.02 -11.29
CA GLU A 33 10.66 0.94 -10.49
C GLU A 33 10.47 1.49 -9.06
N ARG A 34 9.49 2.40 -8.86
CA ARG A 34 9.21 3.08 -7.58
C ARG A 34 8.01 2.51 -6.82
N SER A 35 7.63 1.27 -7.07
CA SER A 35 6.61 0.62 -6.23
C SER A 35 7.07 0.53 -4.79
N ALA A 36 6.16 0.74 -3.83
CA ALA A 36 6.41 0.84 -2.41
C ALA A 36 7.23 2.08 -1.99
N GLN A 37 7.20 3.16 -2.78
CA GLN A 37 7.87 4.43 -2.47
C GLN A 37 6.88 5.60 -2.47
N GLN A 38 7.26 6.69 -1.79
CA GLN A 38 6.49 7.93 -1.82
C GLN A 38 6.41 8.51 -3.24
N LEU A 39 5.21 8.88 -3.63
CA LEU A 39 4.91 9.48 -4.93
C LEU A 39 5.06 11.00 -4.86
N ILE A 40 6.28 11.49 -5.08
CA ILE A 40 6.57 12.92 -5.07
C ILE A 40 6.31 13.49 -6.47
N TYR A 41 5.12 14.04 -6.67
CA TYR A 41 4.66 14.54 -7.97
C TYR A 41 5.57 15.58 -8.61
N SER A 42 6.16 16.50 -7.79
CA SER A 42 7.10 17.51 -8.29
C SER A 42 8.39 16.90 -8.86
N ASN A 43 8.91 15.85 -8.21
CA ASN A 43 10.11 15.16 -8.70
C ASN A 43 9.84 14.45 -10.03
N LEU A 44 8.70 13.75 -10.12
CA LEU A 44 8.28 13.09 -11.35
C LEU A 44 8.08 14.10 -12.49
N ALA A 45 7.44 15.24 -12.19
CA ALA A 45 7.20 16.31 -13.17
C ALA A 45 8.52 16.87 -13.73
N CYS A 46 9.50 17.10 -12.87
CA CYS A 46 10.84 17.55 -13.26
C CYS A 46 11.56 16.50 -14.11
N GLU A 47 11.49 15.23 -13.73
CA GLU A 47 12.20 14.13 -14.38
C GLU A 47 11.71 13.87 -15.81
N ILE A 48 10.38 13.96 -16.03
CA ILE A 48 9.77 13.74 -17.36
C ILE A 48 9.42 15.07 -18.07
N GLN A 49 9.81 16.21 -17.53
CA GLN A 49 9.65 17.56 -18.11
C GLN A 49 8.20 17.92 -18.49
N VAL A 50 7.25 17.64 -17.58
CA VAL A 50 5.85 18.04 -17.70
C VAL A 50 5.38 18.80 -16.47
N SER A 51 4.15 19.33 -16.50
CA SER A 51 3.56 19.98 -15.32
C SER A 51 3.20 18.96 -14.22
N VAL A 52 3.21 19.40 -12.96
CA VAL A 52 2.77 18.59 -11.81
C VAL A 52 1.32 18.11 -11.99
N ASP A 53 0.46 18.93 -12.57
CA ASP A 53 -0.93 18.58 -12.80
C ASP A 53 -1.09 17.52 -13.91
N THR A 54 -0.21 17.53 -14.90
CA THR A 54 -0.13 16.48 -15.92
C THR A 54 0.23 15.14 -15.27
N VAL A 55 1.26 15.12 -14.40
CA VAL A 55 1.65 13.90 -13.68
C VAL A 55 0.51 13.38 -12.82
N LYS A 56 -0.16 14.24 -12.04
CA LYS A 56 -1.32 13.84 -11.22
C LYS A 56 -2.41 13.20 -12.06
N ARG A 57 -2.80 13.85 -13.16
CA ARG A 57 -3.81 13.33 -14.07
C ARG A 57 -3.43 11.97 -14.65
N TRP A 58 -2.17 11.77 -15.04
CA TRP A 58 -1.69 10.50 -15.58
C TRP A 58 -1.61 9.41 -14.52
N VAL A 59 -1.21 9.74 -13.28
CA VAL A 59 -1.24 8.79 -12.16
C VAL A 59 -2.69 8.39 -11.83
N ASP A 60 -3.62 9.35 -11.77
CA ASP A 60 -5.04 9.06 -11.52
C ASP A 60 -5.63 8.17 -12.60
N LEU A 61 -5.26 8.39 -13.86
CA LEU A 61 -5.63 7.51 -14.96
C LEU A 61 -5.12 6.08 -14.71
N ARG A 62 -3.86 5.92 -14.26
CA ARG A 62 -3.28 4.60 -13.97
C ARG A 62 -3.97 3.89 -12.81
N VAL A 63 -4.39 4.63 -11.80
CA VAL A 63 -5.21 4.08 -10.71
C VAL A 63 -6.56 3.59 -11.24
N ARG A 64 -7.24 4.37 -12.08
CA ARG A 64 -8.51 3.99 -12.70
C ARG A 64 -8.38 2.75 -13.60
N LEU A 65 -7.31 2.66 -14.36
CA LEU A 65 -6.98 1.50 -15.21
C LEU A 65 -6.44 0.30 -14.43
N ARG A 66 -6.48 0.32 -13.10
CA ARG A 66 -6.04 -0.78 -12.23
C ARG A 66 -4.57 -1.18 -12.41
N TYR A 67 -3.71 -0.29 -12.94
CA TYR A 67 -2.28 -0.54 -13.06
C TYR A 67 -1.57 -0.51 -11.71
N GLY A 68 -1.95 0.43 -10.87
CA GLY A 68 -1.47 0.58 -9.50
C GLY A 68 -2.52 1.24 -8.61
N PHE A 69 -2.11 1.56 -7.40
CA PHE A 69 -2.94 2.27 -6.43
C PHE A 69 -2.06 3.10 -5.49
N THR A 70 -2.69 4.02 -4.79
CA THR A 70 -2.02 4.87 -3.80
C THR A 70 -2.51 4.56 -2.41
N VAL A 71 -1.57 4.48 -1.45
CA VAL A 71 -1.88 4.40 -0.03
C VAL A 71 -1.57 5.76 0.59
N ARG A 72 -2.59 6.39 1.18
CA ARG A 72 -2.47 7.73 1.78
C ARG A 72 -2.04 7.64 3.24
N PRO A 73 -1.37 8.67 3.79
CA PRO A 73 -1.02 8.68 5.20
C PRO A 73 -2.26 8.76 6.08
N TRP A 74 -2.19 8.12 7.25
CA TRP A 74 -3.12 8.34 8.34
C TRP A 74 -2.80 9.66 9.04
N VAL A 75 -3.82 10.51 9.20
CA VAL A 75 -3.70 11.79 9.89
C VAL A 75 -4.90 11.96 10.84
N THR A 76 -4.61 12.15 12.12
CA THR A 76 -5.63 12.35 13.16
C THR A 76 -6.30 13.72 13.09
N ASN A 77 -5.63 14.71 12.48
CA ASN A 77 -6.16 16.07 12.34
C ASN A 77 -5.85 16.61 10.95
N ILE A 78 -6.85 16.56 10.07
CA ILE A 78 -6.74 16.98 8.67
C ILE A 78 -6.33 18.46 8.53
N ALA A 79 -6.77 19.33 9.45
CA ALA A 79 -6.48 20.76 9.40
C ALA A 79 -5.02 21.11 9.72
N LYS A 80 -4.30 20.26 10.44
CA LYS A 80 -2.89 20.44 10.84
C LYS A 80 -1.92 19.48 10.16
N ALA A 81 -2.42 18.61 9.28
CA ALA A 81 -1.57 17.64 8.62
C ALA A 81 -0.72 18.32 7.54
N PRO A 82 0.61 18.21 7.59
CA PRO A 82 1.40 18.52 6.41
C PRO A 82 0.91 17.61 5.28
N ARG A 83 0.79 18.15 4.06
CA ARG A 83 0.49 17.33 2.87
C ARG A 83 1.61 16.31 2.73
N LYS A 84 1.36 15.10 3.18
CA LYS A 84 2.27 13.98 2.97
C LYS A 84 1.85 13.29 1.68
N GLU A 85 2.84 13.08 0.82
CA GLU A 85 2.62 12.39 -0.45
C GLU A 85 2.20 10.94 -0.21
N PRO A 86 1.31 10.37 -1.04
CA PRO A 86 0.93 8.98 -0.92
C PRO A 86 2.07 8.04 -1.30
N ASN A 87 2.05 6.81 -0.80
CA ASN A 87 2.89 5.73 -1.31
C ASN A 87 2.24 5.13 -2.57
N TRP A 88 3.06 4.85 -3.58
CA TRP A 88 2.64 4.24 -4.83
C TRP A 88 2.90 2.74 -4.82
N LEU A 89 1.95 1.93 -5.27
CA LEU A 89 2.08 0.48 -5.34
C LEU A 89 1.49 -0.04 -6.66
N LEU A 90 2.19 -0.99 -7.26
CA LEU A 90 1.69 -1.71 -8.43
C LEU A 90 0.65 -2.77 -8.04
N ARG A 91 -0.26 -3.09 -8.94
CA ARG A 91 -1.13 -4.27 -8.76
C ARG A 91 -0.46 -5.58 -9.19
N VAL A 92 0.51 -5.50 -10.08
CA VAL A 92 1.30 -6.66 -10.54
C VAL A 92 2.68 -6.61 -9.89
N TRP A 93 2.80 -7.21 -8.73
CA TRP A 93 4.02 -7.23 -7.90
C TRP A 93 5.09 -8.20 -8.38
N SER A 94 4.72 -9.25 -9.14
CA SER A 94 5.63 -10.34 -9.51
C SER A 94 6.79 -9.92 -10.42
N GLY A 95 6.65 -8.82 -11.14
CA GLY A 95 7.68 -8.28 -12.03
C GLY A 95 8.68 -7.32 -11.36
N LEU A 96 8.52 -7.02 -10.07
CA LEU A 96 9.44 -6.14 -9.36
C LEU A 96 10.77 -6.82 -9.09
N ALA A 97 11.86 -6.16 -9.46
CA ALA A 97 13.23 -6.67 -9.28
C ALA A 97 13.66 -6.63 -7.81
N ASP A 98 13.34 -5.53 -7.10
CA ASP A 98 13.62 -5.40 -5.68
C ASP A 98 12.73 -6.32 -4.85
N GLY A 99 13.36 -7.25 -4.12
CA GLY A 99 12.67 -8.23 -3.29
C GLY A 99 11.86 -7.60 -2.15
N ARG A 100 12.34 -6.51 -1.55
CA ARG A 100 11.64 -5.78 -0.49
C ARG A 100 10.39 -5.10 -1.04
N ALA A 101 10.53 -4.30 -2.09
CA ALA A 101 9.40 -3.64 -2.74
C ALA A 101 8.37 -4.66 -3.25
N ARG A 102 8.84 -5.83 -3.76
CA ARG A 102 7.97 -6.93 -4.18
C ARG A 102 7.17 -7.51 -3.02
N ALA A 103 7.79 -7.76 -1.86
CA ALA A 103 7.14 -8.29 -0.67
C ALA A 103 6.09 -7.31 -0.11
N GLU A 104 6.46 -6.04 0.02
CA GLU A 104 5.58 -4.98 0.49
C GLU A 104 4.40 -4.78 -0.46
N THR A 105 4.64 -4.73 -1.77
CA THR A 105 3.59 -4.61 -2.78
C THR A 105 2.65 -5.83 -2.78
N LEU A 106 3.17 -7.05 -2.60
CA LEU A 106 2.36 -8.26 -2.44
C LEU A 106 1.40 -8.14 -1.25
N VAL A 107 1.92 -7.77 -0.08
CA VAL A 107 1.12 -7.61 1.13
C VAL A 107 0.07 -6.51 0.92
N ALA A 108 0.46 -5.36 0.37
CA ALA A 108 -0.45 -4.26 0.06
C ALA A 108 -1.60 -4.67 -0.86
N CYS A 109 -1.34 -5.47 -1.91
CA CYS A 109 -2.37 -5.98 -2.81
C CYS A 109 -3.39 -6.88 -2.07
N HIS A 110 -2.91 -7.72 -1.15
CA HIS A 110 -3.79 -8.57 -0.34
C HIS A 110 -4.61 -7.75 0.68
N LEU A 111 -4.00 -6.75 1.32
CA LEU A 111 -4.70 -5.85 2.24
C LEU A 111 -5.76 -5.03 1.51
N LEU A 112 -5.43 -4.47 0.34
CA LEU A 112 -6.38 -3.72 -0.48
C LEU A 112 -7.55 -4.60 -0.92
N LYS A 113 -7.28 -5.84 -1.37
CA LYS A 113 -8.33 -6.80 -1.72
C LYS A 113 -9.25 -7.11 -0.53
N ALA A 114 -8.68 -7.24 0.67
CA ALA A 114 -9.47 -7.46 1.88
C ALA A 114 -10.35 -6.25 2.21
N VAL A 115 -9.79 -5.03 2.16
CA VAL A 115 -10.51 -3.77 2.36
C VAL A 115 -11.67 -3.63 1.37
N ASP A 116 -11.41 -3.83 0.07
CA ASP A 116 -12.43 -3.77 -0.97
C ASP A 116 -13.55 -4.80 -0.65
N GLY A 117 -13.17 -6.06 -0.37
CA GLY A 117 -14.14 -7.12 -0.07
C GLY A 117 -14.96 -6.89 1.20
N TRP A 118 -14.35 -6.38 2.27
CA TRP A 118 -15.08 -6.08 3.50
C TRP A 118 -16.08 -4.92 3.31
N ASN A 119 -15.70 -3.90 2.54
CA ASN A 119 -16.58 -2.79 2.19
C ASN A 119 -17.75 -3.27 1.32
N ASP A 120 -17.47 -4.08 0.29
CA ASP A 120 -18.49 -4.63 -0.62
C ASP A 120 -19.48 -5.55 0.10
N LEU A 121 -19.00 -6.31 1.11
CA LEU A 121 -19.84 -7.19 1.93
C LEU A 121 -20.57 -6.46 3.08
N GLY A 122 -20.34 -5.15 3.24
CA GLY A 122 -21.01 -4.34 4.27
C GLY A 122 -20.55 -4.64 5.70
N PHE A 123 -19.30 -5.10 5.90
CA PHE A 123 -18.75 -5.37 7.23
C PHE A 123 -18.34 -4.11 8.01
N GLY A 124 -18.40 -2.95 7.39
CA GLY A 124 -18.08 -1.64 7.93
C GLY A 124 -17.37 -0.78 6.90
N GLU A 125 -16.84 0.37 7.33
CA GLU A 125 -16.01 1.24 6.51
C GLU A 125 -14.52 0.95 6.78
N PHE A 126 -13.85 0.41 5.78
CA PHE A 126 -12.43 0.03 5.89
C PHE A 126 -11.57 0.86 4.94
N GLU A 127 -10.39 1.23 5.44
CA GLU A 127 -9.42 2.00 4.66
C GLU A 127 -8.01 1.43 4.86
N LEU A 128 -7.23 1.40 3.76
CA LEU A 128 -5.81 1.11 3.80
C LEU A 128 -5.03 2.43 3.84
N ARG A 129 -4.21 2.60 4.86
CA ARG A 129 -3.39 3.78 5.12
C ARG A 129 -1.95 3.38 5.42
N TYR A 130 -1.02 4.34 5.54
CA TYR A 130 0.28 4.18 6.16
C TYR A 130 0.45 5.20 7.28
N VAL A 131 1.41 4.99 8.17
CA VAL A 131 1.70 5.94 9.26
C VAL A 131 3.12 6.46 9.14
N ARG A 132 3.29 7.77 9.25
CA ARG A 132 4.61 8.40 9.26
C ARG A 132 4.60 9.61 10.18
N ASP A 133 5.61 9.70 11.04
CA ASP A 133 5.78 10.83 11.96
C ASP A 133 6.67 11.95 11.41
N LYS A 134 6.91 12.97 12.25
CA LYS A 134 7.77 14.10 11.92
C LYS A 134 9.26 13.73 11.88
N GLN A 135 9.65 12.68 12.58
CA GLN A 135 11.01 12.11 12.61
C GLN A 135 11.29 11.19 11.42
N LYS A 136 10.36 11.12 10.47
CA LYS A 136 10.40 10.27 9.26
C LYS A 136 10.38 8.76 9.55
N ARG A 137 10.00 8.33 10.79
CA ARG A 137 9.70 6.93 11.05
C ARG A 137 8.39 6.59 10.35
N GLU A 138 8.30 5.39 9.80
CA GLU A 138 7.16 4.95 8.99
C GLU A 138 6.82 3.50 9.30
N GLU A 139 5.54 3.16 9.28
CA GLU A 139 5.02 1.80 9.19
C GLU A 139 4.32 1.63 7.86
N ASP A 140 4.55 0.50 7.23
CA ASP A 140 4.14 0.26 5.84
C ASP A 140 2.62 0.39 5.67
N PHE A 141 1.84 -0.21 6.59
CA PHE A 141 0.38 -0.16 6.50
C PHE A 141 -0.31 0.00 7.84
N LEU A 142 -1.44 0.70 7.80
CA LEU A 142 -2.44 0.80 8.87
C LEU A 142 -3.82 0.50 8.27
N LEU A 143 -4.48 -0.53 8.76
CA LEU A 143 -5.89 -0.75 8.50
C LEU A 143 -6.73 0.07 9.48
N VAL A 144 -7.66 0.82 8.91
CA VAL A 144 -8.63 1.63 9.66
C VAL A 144 -10.00 1.00 9.47
N LYS A 145 -10.75 0.81 10.56
CA LYS A 145 -12.13 0.31 10.57
C LYS A 145 -13.04 1.35 11.21
N ASN A 146 -14.07 1.80 10.52
CA ASN A 146 -15.03 2.80 11.01
C ASN A 146 -14.31 4.02 11.62
N HIS A 147 -13.35 4.57 10.85
CA HIS A 147 -12.50 5.72 11.20
C HIS A 147 -11.54 5.50 12.40
N LYS A 148 -11.43 4.28 12.93
CA LYS A 148 -10.51 3.95 14.03
C LYS A 148 -9.38 3.04 13.56
N PRO A 149 -8.13 3.28 14.00
CA PRO A 149 -7.03 2.36 13.76
C PRO A 149 -7.36 0.96 14.27
N TRP A 150 -7.23 -0.03 13.40
CA TRP A 150 -7.52 -1.42 13.76
C TRP A 150 -6.24 -2.22 13.94
N PHE A 151 -5.41 -2.30 12.90
CA PHE A 151 -4.11 -2.95 13.05
C PHE A 151 -3.03 -2.32 12.16
N LEU A 152 -1.78 -2.42 12.64
CA LEU A 152 -0.57 -2.02 11.94
C LEU A 152 0.10 -3.22 11.31
N VAL A 153 0.80 -2.99 10.20
CA VAL A 153 1.59 -4.00 9.48
C VAL A 153 2.92 -3.40 9.06
N GLU A 154 3.99 -4.08 9.44
CA GLU A 154 5.35 -3.88 8.93
C GLU A 154 5.76 -5.13 8.15
N VAL A 155 6.36 -4.99 6.97
CA VAL A 155 6.76 -6.11 6.10
C VAL A 155 8.27 -6.30 6.13
N LYS A 156 8.72 -7.49 6.50
CA LYS A 156 10.14 -7.87 6.51
C LYS A 156 10.36 -9.12 5.68
N MET A 157 11.53 -9.20 5.03
CA MET A 157 11.91 -10.40 4.28
C MET A 157 12.35 -11.53 5.21
N SER A 158 13.32 -11.27 6.08
CA SER A 158 14.00 -12.30 6.90
C SER A 158 14.42 -11.85 8.30
N ASP A 159 14.27 -10.56 8.66
CA ASP A 159 14.64 -10.07 9.99
C ASP A 159 13.53 -10.39 10.99
N THR A 160 13.83 -11.29 11.94
CA THR A 160 12.89 -11.73 12.99
C THR A 160 12.91 -10.83 14.22
N SER A 161 13.83 -9.86 14.31
CA SER A 161 13.82 -8.88 15.39
C SER A 161 12.62 -7.96 15.27
N LEU A 162 11.84 -7.83 16.33
CA LEU A 162 10.66 -6.99 16.34
C LEU A 162 11.05 -5.51 16.19
N SER A 163 10.46 -4.84 15.20
CA SER A 163 10.69 -3.42 14.96
C SER A 163 10.22 -2.57 16.16
N PRO A 164 11.10 -1.74 16.75
CA PRO A 164 10.69 -0.84 17.83
C PRO A 164 9.72 0.24 17.34
N THR A 165 9.72 0.55 16.04
CA THR A 165 8.82 1.51 15.39
C THR A 165 7.38 0.99 15.44
N LEU A 166 7.18 -0.30 15.27
CA LEU A 166 5.87 -0.94 15.32
C LEU A 166 5.19 -0.75 16.69
N ALA A 167 5.94 -0.97 17.80
CA ALA A 167 5.44 -0.73 19.15
C ALA A 167 5.14 0.76 19.41
N HIS A 168 6.01 1.64 18.91
CA HIS A 168 5.82 3.08 19.03
C HIS A 168 4.51 3.53 18.34
N PHE A 169 4.28 3.12 17.09
CA PHE A 169 3.07 3.51 16.37
C PHE A 169 1.82 2.82 16.89
N GLN A 170 1.91 1.59 17.42
CA GLN A 170 0.76 0.99 18.10
C GLN A 170 0.32 1.84 19.30
N ALA A 171 1.25 2.26 20.14
CA ALA A 171 0.95 3.13 21.27
C ALA A 171 0.39 4.50 20.83
N GLN A 172 0.93 5.07 19.75
CA GLN A 172 0.50 6.37 19.24
C GLN A 172 -0.88 6.33 18.56
N THR A 173 -1.17 5.29 17.80
CA THR A 173 -2.43 5.16 17.04
C THR A 173 -3.54 4.49 17.84
N GLN A 174 -3.21 3.80 18.95
CA GLN A 174 -4.10 2.95 19.73
C GLN A 174 -4.70 1.81 18.89
N ALA A 175 -3.96 1.33 17.88
CA ALA A 175 -4.37 0.19 17.07
C ALA A 175 -4.46 -1.08 17.96
N ALA A 176 -5.54 -1.85 17.77
CA ALA A 176 -5.79 -3.05 18.59
C ALA A 176 -4.70 -4.13 18.41
N HIS A 177 -4.10 -4.20 17.22
CA HIS A 177 -3.06 -5.17 16.90
C HIS A 177 -1.91 -4.52 16.12
N ALA A 178 -0.74 -5.17 16.15
CA ALA A 178 0.43 -4.74 15.39
C ALA A 178 1.25 -5.97 14.96
N PHE A 179 1.46 -6.11 13.66
CA PHE A 179 2.05 -7.30 13.05
C PHE A 179 3.30 -6.96 12.26
N GLN A 180 4.41 -7.63 12.57
CA GLN A 180 5.56 -7.70 11.68
C GLN A 180 5.44 -8.95 10.83
N LEU A 181 5.15 -8.78 9.54
CA LEU A 181 4.94 -9.89 8.61
C LEU A 181 6.28 -10.35 8.03
N MET A 182 6.59 -11.61 8.26
CA MET A 182 7.79 -12.25 7.73
C MET A 182 7.46 -13.08 6.49
N VAL A 183 8.01 -12.65 5.34
CA VAL A 183 7.71 -13.31 4.05
C VAL A 183 8.41 -14.65 3.92
N SER A 184 9.62 -14.80 4.46
CA SER A 184 10.42 -16.03 4.38
C SER A 184 9.99 -17.12 5.36
N LEU A 185 9.20 -16.79 6.40
CA LEU A 185 8.77 -17.79 7.37
C LEU A 185 7.69 -18.73 6.81
N ALA A 186 7.84 -20.00 7.15
CA ALA A 186 6.81 -20.99 6.86
C ALA A 186 5.50 -20.69 7.62
N SER A 187 4.37 -21.05 7.01
CA SER A 187 3.06 -20.90 7.66
C SER A 187 3.00 -21.71 8.96
N GLN A 188 2.37 -21.13 9.98
CA GLN A 188 2.20 -21.73 11.30
C GLN A 188 0.71 -21.72 11.70
N PRO A 189 0.23 -22.76 12.42
CA PRO A 189 -1.14 -22.79 12.91
C PRO A 189 -1.28 -21.88 14.15
N ALA A 190 -1.48 -20.59 13.94
CA ALA A 190 -1.65 -19.58 14.98
C ALA A 190 -2.78 -18.62 14.60
N ASP A 191 -3.57 -18.18 15.57
CA ASP A 191 -4.56 -17.13 15.40
C ASP A 191 -3.88 -15.77 15.68
N CYS A 192 -3.56 -15.03 14.61
CA CYS A 192 -2.85 -13.75 14.70
C CYS A 192 -3.66 -12.70 15.48
N PHE A 193 -4.98 -12.68 15.32
CA PHE A 193 -5.84 -11.64 15.87
C PHE A 193 -6.19 -11.81 17.35
N ARG A 194 -5.72 -12.87 18.01
CA ARG A 194 -5.77 -12.99 19.48
C ARG A 194 -4.68 -12.21 20.20
N VAL A 195 -3.67 -11.73 19.47
CA VAL A 195 -2.52 -11.04 20.07
C VAL A 195 -2.71 -9.54 19.95
N HIS A 196 -2.68 -8.83 21.08
CA HIS A 196 -2.86 -7.36 21.13
C HIS A 196 -1.54 -6.57 21.25
N ARG A 197 -0.43 -7.26 21.47
CA ARG A 197 0.91 -6.66 21.49
C ARG A 197 1.58 -6.80 20.11
N PRO A 198 2.62 -6.02 19.81
CA PRO A 198 3.40 -6.23 18.60
C PRO A 198 3.94 -7.67 18.53
N VAL A 199 3.79 -8.31 17.39
CA VAL A 199 4.18 -9.71 17.18
C VAL A 199 4.70 -9.96 15.79
N VAL A 200 5.72 -10.83 15.70
CA VAL A 200 6.23 -11.34 14.42
C VAL A 200 5.40 -12.54 14.00
N VAL A 201 4.87 -12.54 12.78
CA VAL A 201 4.03 -13.61 12.25
C VAL A 201 4.40 -13.93 10.79
N PRO A 202 4.29 -15.19 10.34
CA PRO A 202 4.48 -15.51 8.92
C PRO A 202 3.44 -14.79 8.06
N ALA A 203 3.88 -14.14 6.99
CA ALA A 203 2.97 -13.41 6.09
C ALA A 203 1.84 -14.31 5.56
N ARG A 204 2.13 -15.58 5.22
CA ARG A 204 1.12 -16.54 4.74
C ARG A 204 0.06 -16.84 5.79
N THR A 205 0.46 -17.03 7.06
CA THR A 205 -0.48 -17.27 8.17
C THR A 205 -1.42 -16.08 8.35
N PHE A 206 -0.85 -14.86 8.39
CA PHE A 206 -1.63 -13.65 8.56
C PHE A 206 -2.60 -13.41 7.38
N LEU A 207 -2.11 -13.44 6.15
CA LEU A 207 -2.91 -13.17 4.96
C LEU A 207 -4.06 -14.17 4.76
N SER A 208 -3.89 -15.43 5.18
CA SER A 208 -4.96 -16.43 5.13
C SER A 208 -6.09 -16.19 6.11
N GLN A 209 -5.88 -15.35 7.13
CA GLN A 209 -6.87 -15.07 8.18
C GLN A 209 -7.65 -13.76 7.96
N LEU A 210 -7.27 -12.93 6.97
CA LEU A 210 -7.89 -11.62 6.75
C LEU A 210 -9.42 -11.69 6.62
N LEU A 211 -9.95 -12.68 5.90
CA LEU A 211 -11.41 -12.81 5.73
C LEU A 211 -12.11 -13.14 7.06
N ARG A 212 -11.53 -14.04 7.87
CA ARG A 212 -12.09 -14.46 9.16
C ARG A 212 -11.98 -13.37 10.24
N ALA A 213 -10.92 -12.56 10.18
CA ALA A 213 -10.67 -11.52 11.19
C ALA A 213 -11.82 -10.50 11.29
N CYS A 214 -12.54 -10.26 10.20
CA CYS A 214 -13.67 -9.33 10.19
C CYS A 214 -14.96 -9.99 10.72
N GLU A 215 -15.16 -11.29 10.50
CA GLU A 215 -16.36 -12.04 10.96
C GLU A 215 -16.38 -12.21 12.47
N GLN A 216 -15.23 -12.35 13.13
CA GLN A 216 -15.11 -12.53 14.58
C GLN A 216 -15.38 -11.26 15.40
N GLN A 217 -15.52 -10.09 14.75
CA GLN A 217 -15.76 -8.82 15.40
C GLN A 217 -17.20 -8.27 15.16
N ARG A 218 -18.11 -9.13 14.75
CA ARG A 218 -19.55 -8.91 14.80
C ARG A 218 -20.06 -9.30 16.19
#